data_f2fdb3f3bbaa9136edd223265ffe6538
#
_entry.id   f2fdb3f3bbaa9136edd223265ffe6538
#
_cell.length_a   1.000
_cell.length_b   1.000
_cell.length_c   1.000
_cell.angle_alpha   90.00
_cell.angle_beta   90.00
_cell.angle_gamma   90.00
#
_symmetry.space_group_name_H-M   'P 1'
#
loop_
_entity.id
_entity.type
_entity.pdbx_description
1 polymer ?
#
loop_
_entity_poly.entity_id
_entity_poly.type
_entity_poly.pdbx_seq_one_letter_code
_entity_poly.pdbx_strand_id
1 'polypeptide(L)'
;FIEDSLFVDKPSDYLTEYGFQVKDRIIAINGLPYKQWIEQNEKYTEASTVPHRRLRTAYDAFRSYADTLRNYTLLRGGDTLTVTLPLKQRDYFPDSEEQTVESRILQDSIGYLTIKTMMNPVMEDFKAVYPKVKDLPYLIIDVRRNGGGNSMNGVDICKSFIREAQPHCVSKSY
;
A
#
# COMPACT_ATOMS: atom_id res chain seq x y z
N PHE A 1 -10.82 0.11 -0.46
CA PHE A 1 -12.23 0.33 -0.86
C PHE A 1 -12.83 -0.99 -1.31
N ILE A 2 -14.00 -1.31 -0.77
CA ILE A 2 -14.84 -2.43 -1.21
C ILE A 2 -16.23 -1.83 -1.42
N GLU A 3 -16.79 -2.01 -2.63
CA GLU A 3 -18.14 -1.49 -2.96
C GLU A 3 -18.38 -0.05 -2.51
N ASP A 4 -17.45 0.83 -2.87
CA ASP A 4 -17.51 2.25 -2.54
C ASP A 4 -17.54 2.55 -1.02
N SER A 5 -17.03 1.64 -0.20
CA SER A 5 -16.92 1.78 1.25
C SER A 5 -15.45 1.70 1.69
N LEU A 6 -15.09 2.48 2.70
CA LEU A 6 -13.75 2.52 3.27
C LEU A 6 -13.68 1.63 4.51
N PHE A 7 -12.85 0.59 4.45
CA PHE A 7 -12.64 -0.34 5.55
C PHE A 7 -11.21 -0.31 6.05
N VAL A 8 -11.04 -0.58 7.34
CA VAL A 8 -9.75 -0.87 7.96
C VAL A 8 -9.39 -2.31 7.61
N ASP A 9 -8.31 -2.49 6.84
CA ASP A 9 -7.84 -3.82 6.40
C ASP A 9 -6.78 -4.38 7.37
N LYS A 10 -5.67 -3.64 7.54
CA LYS A 10 -4.58 -3.99 8.45
C LYS A 10 -4.22 -2.76 9.29
N PRO A 11 -4.81 -2.60 10.47
CA PRO A 11 -4.41 -1.53 11.37
C PRO A 11 -2.99 -1.80 11.89
N SER A 12 -2.15 -0.76 11.95
CA SER A 12 -0.89 -0.82 12.68
C SER A 12 -1.15 -0.94 14.19
N ASP A 13 -0.13 -1.31 14.96
CA ASP A 13 -0.23 -1.36 16.43
C ASP A 13 -0.72 -0.01 16.97
N TYR A 14 -0.21 1.10 16.43
CA TYR A 14 -0.66 2.44 16.79
C TYR A 14 -2.17 2.64 16.58
N LEU A 15 -2.72 2.25 15.43
CA LEU A 15 -4.16 2.34 15.19
C LEU A 15 -4.96 1.43 16.12
N THR A 16 -4.43 0.24 16.40
CA THR A 16 -5.05 -0.73 17.31
C THR A 16 -5.12 -0.21 18.74
N GLU A 17 -4.07 0.45 19.23
CA GLU A 17 -4.05 1.11 20.55
C GLU A 17 -5.15 2.17 20.68
N TYR A 18 -5.47 2.88 19.60
CA TYR A 18 -6.58 3.84 19.57
C TYR A 18 -7.95 3.22 19.26
N GLY A 19 -8.04 1.89 19.22
CA GLY A 19 -9.30 1.16 19.14
C GLY A 19 -9.78 0.81 17.73
N PHE A 20 -8.95 1.02 16.67
CA PHE A 20 -9.29 0.53 15.34
C PHE A 20 -9.13 -0.99 15.25
N GLN A 21 -10.05 -1.63 14.54
CA GLN A 21 -10.01 -3.07 14.29
C GLN A 21 -10.17 -3.39 12.81
N VAL A 22 -9.70 -4.58 12.42
CA VAL A 22 -9.93 -5.12 11.08
C VAL A 22 -11.42 -5.17 10.80
N LYS A 23 -11.83 -4.76 9.59
CA LYS A 23 -13.22 -4.67 9.11
C LYS A 23 -14.04 -3.50 9.68
N ASP A 24 -13.49 -2.63 10.51
CA ASP A 24 -14.17 -1.39 10.82
C ASP A 24 -14.46 -0.63 9.52
N ARG A 25 -15.70 -0.19 9.36
CA ARG A 25 -16.09 0.65 8.24
C ARG A 25 -16.05 2.11 8.68
N ILE A 26 -15.25 2.92 8.01
CA ILE A 26 -15.19 4.36 8.27
C ILE A 26 -16.37 5.04 7.58
N ILE A 27 -17.27 5.63 8.35
CA ILE A 27 -18.47 6.28 7.83
C ILE A 27 -18.37 7.81 7.85
N ALA A 28 -17.57 8.39 8.76
CA ALA A 28 -17.29 9.82 8.76
C ALA A 28 -15.88 10.13 9.28
N ILE A 29 -15.33 11.26 8.87
CA ILE A 29 -14.04 11.81 9.30
C ILE A 29 -14.27 13.28 9.66
N ASN A 30 -13.93 13.67 10.89
CA ASN A 30 -14.20 15.01 11.44
C ASN A 30 -15.66 15.46 11.23
N GLY A 31 -16.62 14.54 11.42
CA GLY A 31 -18.04 14.80 11.25
C GLY A 31 -18.53 14.84 9.79
N LEU A 32 -17.65 14.82 8.80
CA LEU A 32 -18.04 14.73 7.39
C LEU A 32 -18.21 13.28 6.97
N PRO A 33 -19.26 12.89 6.25
CA PRO A 33 -19.35 11.59 5.61
C PRO A 33 -18.07 11.31 4.80
N TYR A 34 -17.52 10.08 4.90
CA TYR A 34 -16.19 9.78 4.33
C TYR A 34 -16.11 10.09 2.82
N LYS A 35 -17.21 9.91 2.07
CA LYS A 35 -17.25 10.24 0.62
C LYS A 35 -17.02 11.74 0.38
N GLN A 36 -17.68 12.58 1.15
CA GLN A 36 -17.50 14.03 1.06
C GLN A 36 -16.10 14.44 1.51
N TRP A 37 -15.57 13.77 2.54
CA TRP A 37 -14.20 14.01 2.97
C TRP A 37 -13.18 13.66 1.86
N ILE A 38 -13.35 12.52 1.19
CA ILE A 38 -12.52 12.13 0.03
C ILE A 38 -12.62 13.17 -1.09
N GLU A 39 -13.84 13.55 -1.50
CA GLU A 39 -14.07 14.53 -2.57
C GLU A 39 -13.42 15.88 -2.28
N GLN A 40 -13.46 16.33 -1.02
CA GLN A 40 -12.82 17.58 -0.62
C GLN A 40 -11.29 17.52 -0.61
N ASN A 41 -10.72 16.35 -0.39
CA ASN A 41 -9.28 16.18 -0.21
C ASN A 41 -8.58 15.60 -1.45
N GLU A 42 -9.28 14.88 -2.35
CA GLU A 42 -8.65 14.27 -3.53
C GLU A 42 -7.99 15.28 -4.48
N LYS A 43 -8.41 16.54 -4.45
CA LYS A 43 -7.79 17.64 -5.23
C LYS A 43 -6.33 17.93 -4.82
N TYR A 44 -5.93 17.52 -3.61
CA TYR A 44 -4.56 17.68 -3.11
C TYR A 44 -3.71 16.42 -3.33
N THR A 45 -4.29 15.37 -3.91
CA THR A 45 -3.63 14.08 -4.10
C THR A 45 -3.34 13.86 -5.59
N GLU A 46 -2.05 13.72 -5.92
CA GLU A 46 -1.63 13.41 -7.28
C GLU A 46 -1.73 11.91 -7.57
N ALA A 47 -2.33 11.56 -8.69
CA ALA A 47 -2.36 10.19 -9.20
C ALA A 47 -2.76 10.16 -10.68
N SER A 48 -2.32 9.13 -11.40
CA SER A 48 -2.57 8.96 -12.83
C SER A 48 -4.02 8.58 -13.17
N THR A 49 -4.75 8.02 -12.20
CA THR A 49 -6.15 7.60 -12.40
C THR A 49 -7.02 7.99 -11.21
N VAL A 50 -8.32 8.20 -11.46
CA VAL A 50 -9.28 8.54 -10.41
C VAL A 50 -9.35 7.48 -9.30
N PRO A 51 -9.44 6.16 -9.59
CA PRO A 51 -9.42 5.14 -8.55
C PRO A 51 -8.17 5.18 -7.68
N HIS A 52 -7.00 5.38 -8.30
CA HIS A 52 -5.73 5.47 -7.56
C HIS A 52 -5.67 6.75 -6.71
N ARG A 53 -6.18 7.87 -7.22
CA ARG A 53 -6.27 9.14 -6.46
C ARG A 53 -7.11 8.94 -5.20
N ARG A 54 -8.31 8.38 -5.33
CA ARG A 54 -9.19 8.09 -4.19
C ARG A 54 -8.55 7.17 -3.16
N LEU A 55 -7.86 6.12 -3.63
CA LEU A 55 -7.13 5.21 -2.74
C LEU A 55 -6.04 5.96 -1.97
N ARG A 56 -5.22 6.77 -2.64
CA ARG A 56 -4.18 7.57 -1.97
C ARG A 56 -4.77 8.57 -0.98
N THR A 57 -5.85 9.27 -1.36
CA THR A 57 -6.56 10.17 -0.46
C THR A 57 -7.08 9.44 0.78
N ALA A 58 -7.54 8.20 0.64
CA ALA A 58 -7.95 7.39 1.78
C ALA A 58 -6.80 7.06 2.74
N TYR A 59 -5.58 6.84 2.23
CA TYR A 59 -4.39 6.73 3.08
C TYR A 59 -4.06 8.04 3.79
N ASP A 60 -4.27 9.19 3.13
CA ASP A 60 -4.04 10.52 3.73
C ASP A 60 -5.06 10.82 4.85
N ALA A 61 -6.17 10.06 4.93
CA ALA A 61 -7.06 10.13 6.08
C ALA A 61 -6.36 9.80 7.41
N PHE A 62 -5.28 9.01 7.37
CA PHE A 62 -4.49 8.62 8.54
C PHE A 62 -3.13 9.33 8.62
N ARG A 63 -2.94 10.39 7.84
CA ARG A 63 -1.69 11.16 7.80
C ARG A 63 -1.95 12.63 8.03
N SER A 64 -0.95 13.35 8.51
CA SER A 64 -0.97 14.80 8.64
C SER A 64 0.41 15.40 8.38
N TYR A 65 0.45 16.67 7.94
CA TYR A 65 1.68 17.45 7.81
C TYR A 65 2.05 18.19 9.10
N ALA A 66 1.14 18.17 10.09
CA ALA A 66 1.35 18.75 11.40
C ALA A 66 0.64 17.91 12.45
N ASP A 67 1.06 18.02 13.69
CA ASP A 67 0.39 17.37 14.80
C ASP A 67 -1.05 17.87 14.91
N THR A 68 -2.00 16.96 14.88
CA THR A 68 -3.43 17.27 14.94
C THR A 68 -4.23 16.10 15.49
N LEU A 69 -5.46 16.37 15.91
CA LEU A 69 -6.44 15.36 16.27
C LEU A 69 -7.42 15.17 15.12
N ARG A 70 -7.75 13.93 14.82
CA ARG A 70 -8.77 13.59 13.82
C ARG A 70 -9.77 12.62 14.40
N ASN A 71 -11.06 12.95 14.24
CA ASN A 71 -12.16 12.13 14.72
C ASN A 71 -12.66 11.22 13.60
N TYR A 72 -12.82 9.94 13.90
CA TYR A 72 -13.39 8.96 12.99
C TYR A 72 -14.68 8.42 13.59
N THR A 73 -15.71 8.35 12.76
CA THR A 73 -16.92 7.59 13.09
C THR A 73 -16.83 6.25 12.35
N LEU A 74 -16.85 5.17 13.12
CA LEU A 74 -16.68 3.80 12.65
C LEU A 74 -18.02 3.06 12.82
N LEU A 75 -18.30 2.15 11.88
CA LEU A 75 -19.36 1.15 12.03
C LEU A 75 -18.70 -0.22 12.23
N ARG A 76 -18.99 -0.86 13.37
CA ARG A 76 -18.47 -2.17 13.78
C ARG A 76 -19.62 -3.06 14.23
N GLY A 77 -19.89 -4.16 13.53
CA GLY A 77 -20.92 -5.14 13.93
C GLY A 77 -22.34 -4.56 14.06
N GLY A 78 -22.61 -3.40 13.43
CA GLY A 78 -23.89 -2.68 13.55
C GLY A 78 -23.86 -1.47 14.49
N ASP A 79 -22.87 -1.38 15.38
CA ASP A 79 -22.69 -0.28 16.31
C ASP A 79 -21.84 0.86 15.72
N THR A 80 -22.21 2.09 16.09
CA THR A 80 -21.45 3.29 15.71
C THR A 80 -20.51 3.68 16.84
N LEU A 81 -19.22 3.83 16.54
CA LEU A 81 -18.17 4.19 17.47
C LEU A 81 -17.48 5.47 17.01
N THR A 82 -17.03 6.29 17.96
CA THR A 82 -16.17 7.44 17.65
C THR A 82 -14.79 7.21 18.22
N VAL A 83 -13.77 7.37 17.36
CA VAL A 83 -12.36 7.25 17.73
C VAL A 83 -11.67 8.56 17.43
N THR A 84 -10.95 9.12 18.40
CA THR A 84 -10.08 10.27 18.19
C THR A 84 -8.65 9.80 18.10
N LEU A 85 -8.03 10.06 16.94
CA LEU A 85 -6.66 9.65 16.65
C LEU A 85 -5.75 10.88 16.62
N PRO A 86 -4.70 10.96 17.43
CA PRO A 86 -3.62 11.91 17.26
C PRO A 86 -2.85 11.56 15.99
N LEU A 87 -2.78 12.47 15.04
CA LEU A 87 -1.94 12.34 13.86
C LEU A 87 -0.70 13.19 14.08
N LYS A 88 0.45 12.56 13.94
CA LYS A 88 1.75 13.23 13.98
C LYS A 88 2.27 13.48 12.58
N GLN A 89 3.23 14.38 12.47
CA GLN A 89 3.87 14.71 11.21
C GLN A 89 4.37 13.44 10.51
N ARG A 90 4.36 13.42 9.20
CA ARG A 90 4.43 12.32 8.23
C ARG A 90 5.42 11.17 8.51
N ASP A 91 6.42 11.38 9.36
CA ASP A 91 7.49 10.41 9.61
C ASP A 91 7.17 9.39 10.73
N TYR A 92 5.95 9.41 11.24
CA TYR A 92 5.59 8.64 12.44
C TYR A 92 4.90 7.29 12.20
N PHE A 93 4.78 6.84 10.97
CA PHE A 93 4.44 5.43 10.77
C PHE A 93 5.72 4.63 10.92
N PRO A 94 5.85 3.80 11.97
CA PRO A 94 7.00 2.92 12.08
C PRO A 94 7.08 2.12 10.79
N ASP A 95 8.30 1.97 10.28
CA ASP A 95 8.56 1.07 9.16
C ASP A 95 7.90 -0.26 9.49
N SER A 96 7.00 -0.71 8.63
CA SER A 96 6.41 -2.03 8.82
C SER A 96 7.56 -3.03 8.67
N GLU A 97 7.74 -3.92 9.63
CA GLU A 97 8.62 -5.09 9.50
C GLU A 97 8.13 -6.07 8.42
N GLU A 98 7.17 -5.64 7.59
CA GLU A 98 6.62 -6.45 6.51
C GLU A 98 7.70 -6.71 5.46
N GLN A 99 7.87 -7.99 5.10
CA GLN A 99 8.71 -8.38 3.98
C GLN A 99 8.36 -7.57 2.73
N THR A 100 9.37 -7.03 2.08
CA THR A 100 9.22 -6.22 0.86
C THR A 100 8.84 -7.08 -0.34
N VAL A 101 9.15 -8.38 -0.30
CA VAL A 101 8.81 -9.36 -1.33
C VAL A 101 8.19 -10.60 -0.70
N GLU A 102 7.05 -11.01 -1.21
CA GLU A 102 6.35 -12.24 -0.80
C GLU A 102 6.13 -13.15 -2.00
N SER A 103 6.15 -14.45 -1.77
CA SER A 103 5.81 -15.45 -2.80
C SER A 103 4.76 -16.43 -2.32
N ARG A 104 3.92 -16.88 -3.26
CA ARG A 104 2.98 -17.98 -3.05
C ARG A 104 2.81 -18.78 -4.34
N ILE A 105 2.35 -20.01 -4.23
CA ILE A 105 2.05 -20.85 -5.38
C ILE A 105 0.53 -20.97 -5.51
N LEU A 106 0.03 -20.73 -6.72
CA LEU A 106 -1.38 -20.85 -7.06
C LEU A 106 -1.57 -22.06 -7.98
N GLN A 107 -2.58 -22.89 -7.67
CA GLN A 107 -2.94 -24.07 -8.49
C GLN A 107 -1.74 -24.95 -8.83
N ASP A 108 -0.79 -25.11 -7.90
CA ASP A 108 0.43 -25.91 -7.98
C ASP A 108 1.36 -25.65 -9.18
N SER A 109 1.03 -24.67 -10.03
CA SER A 109 1.75 -24.41 -11.29
C SER A 109 2.07 -22.93 -11.54
N ILE A 110 1.49 -22.01 -10.78
CA ILE A 110 1.66 -20.57 -10.98
C ILE A 110 2.38 -19.99 -9.77
N GLY A 111 3.60 -19.50 -9.98
CA GLY A 111 4.29 -18.65 -9.02
C GLY A 111 3.64 -17.28 -8.96
N TYR A 112 3.35 -16.79 -7.76
CA TYR A 112 2.87 -15.43 -7.55
C TYR A 112 3.84 -14.69 -6.67
N LEU A 113 4.44 -13.64 -7.19
CA LEU A 113 5.45 -12.83 -6.53
C LEU A 113 4.90 -11.42 -6.34
N THR A 114 4.80 -10.96 -5.10
CA THR A 114 4.42 -9.58 -4.77
C THR A 114 5.66 -8.80 -4.39
N ILE A 115 5.91 -7.66 -5.06
CA ILE A 115 7.01 -6.74 -4.76
C ILE A 115 6.40 -5.42 -4.30
N LYS A 116 6.47 -5.12 -3.00
CA LYS A 116 5.78 -3.98 -2.37
C LYS A 116 6.53 -2.66 -2.50
N THR A 117 7.86 -2.71 -2.65
CA THR A 117 8.73 -1.53 -2.77
C THR A 117 10.03 -1.90 -3.50
N MET A 118 10.75 -0.90 -4.00
CA MET A 118 12.13 -1.06 -4.48
C MET A 118 13.17 -0.51 -3.48
N MET A 119 12.76 -0.20 -2.24
CA MET A 119 13.68 0.14 -1.16
C MET A 119 14.32 -1.11 -0.55
N ASN A 120 15.48 -0.94 0.11
CA ASN A 120 16.07 -2.04 0.87
C ASN A 120 15.11 -2.48 2.01
N PRO A 121 15.04 -3.77 2.35
CA PRO A 121 15.92 -4.89 1.90
C PRO A 121 15.37 -5.70 0.70
N VAL A 122 14.70 -5.09 -0.27
CA VAL A 122 13.99 -5.79 -1.36
C VAL A 122 14.82 -6.85 -2.08
N MET A 123 16.12 -6.63 -2.28
CA MET A 123 16.99 -7.61 -2.97
C MET A 123 17.28 -8.85 -2.10
N GLU A 124 17.35 -8.66 -0.79
CA GLU A 124 17.53 -9.77 0.17
C GLU A 124 16.27 -10.61 0.23
N ASP A 125 15.12 -9.96 0.40
CA ASP A 125 13.81 -10.62 0.40
C ASP A 125 13.54 -11.34 -0.93
N PHE A 126 13.84 -10.70 -2.07
CA PHE A 126 13.69 -11.29 -3.39
C PHE A 126 14.51 -12.59 -3.51
N LYS A 127 15.79 -12.54 -3.14
CA LYS A 127 16.67 -13.71 -3.17
C LYS A 127 16.20 -14.84 -2.26
N ALA A 128 15.53 -14.52 -1.15
CA ALA A 128 15.00 -15.51 -0.22
C ALA A 128 13.73 -16.22 -0.74
N VAL A 129 12.90 -15.52 -1.54
CA VAL A 129 11.60 -16.06 -1.96
C VAL A 129 11.56 -16.53 -3.42
N TYR A 130 12.32 -15.89 -4.32
CA TYR A 130 12.32 -16.19 -5.75
C TYR A 130 12.65 -17.66 -6.09
N PRO A 131 13.62 -18.33 -5.43
CA PRO A 131 13.89 -19.74 -5.68
C PRO A 131 12.70 -20.69 -5.50
N LYS A 132 11.70 -20.29 -4.72
CA LYS A 132 10.48 -21.09 -4.48
C LYS A 132 9.53 -21.11 -5.67
N VAL A 133 9.65 -20.16 -6.59
CA VAL A 133 8.69 -19.94 -7.69
C VAL A 133 9.33 -19.89 -9.08
N LYS A 134 10.66 -19.77 -9.18
CA LYS A 134 11.38 -19.53 -10.45
C LYS A 134 11.27 -20.65 -11.48
N ASP A 135 11.08 -21.88 -11.03
CA ASP A 135 11.05 -23.08 -11.88
C ASP A 135 9.61 -23.51 -12.23
N LEU A 136 8.60 -22.75 -11.78
CA LEU A 136 7.20 -23.01 -12.12
C LEU A 136 6.91 -22.61 -13.57
N PRO A 137 5.96 -23.30 -14.24
CA PRO A 137 5.59 -23.03 -15.63
C PRO A 137 5.15 -21.58 -15.90
N TYR A 138 4.52 -20.95 -14.92
CA TYR A 138 3.98 -19.60 -15.01
C TYR A 138 4.38 -18.78 -13.80
N LEU A 139 4.61 -17.47 -14.03
CA LEU A 139 4.94 -16.52 -12.98
C LEU A 139 4.11 -15.24 -13.14
N ILE A 140 3.44 -14.84 -12.09
CA ILE A 140 2.78 -13.54 -11.96
C ILE A 140 3.63 -12.66 -11.04
N ILE A 141 3.99 -11.47 -11.51
CA ILE A 141 4.70 -10.47 -10.72
C ILE A 141 3.72 -9.33 -10.42
N ASP A 142 3.37 -9.18 -9.16
CA ASP A 142 2.44 -8.15 -8.68
C ASP A 142 3.20 -6.95 -8.10
N VAL A 143 3.17 -5.84 -8.82
CA VAL A 143 3.75 -4.55 -8.42
C VAL A 143 2.69 -3.47 -8.16
N ARG A 144 1.41 -3.83 -8.09
CA ARG A 144 0.31 -2.86 -7.97
C ARG A 144 0.40 -1.99 -6.71
N ARG A 145 1.00 -2.48 -5.64
CA ARG A 145 1.23 -1.75 -4.39
C ARG A 145 2.65 -1.21 -4.26
N ASN A 146 3.47 -1.32 -5.31
CA ASN A 146 4.85 -0.85 -5.28
C ASN A 146 4.88 0.68 -5.42
N GLY A 147 5.34 1.35 -4.38
CA GLY A 147 5.47 2.81 -4.33
C GLY A 147 6.76 3.35 -4.96
N GLY A 148 7.61 2.48 -5.52
CA GLY A 148 8.91 2.85 -6.07
C GLY A 148 10.06 2.59 -5.09
N GLY A 149 11.15 3.37 -5.24
CA GLY A 149 12.38 3.27 -4.46
C GLY A 149 13.60 3.36 -5.36
N ASN A 150 14.63 2.56 -5.06
CA ASN A 150 15.85 2.53 -5.87
C ASN A 150 15.64 1.78 -7.19
N SER A 151 15.72 2.50 -8.31
CA SER A 151 15.55 1.92 -9.65
C SER A 151 16.56 0.81 -9.97
N MET A 152 17.74 0.85 -9.38
CA MET A 152 18.76 -0.21 -9.61
C MET A 152 18.31 -1.54 -9.01
N ASN A 153 17.63 -1.56 -7.88
CA ASN A 153 17.03 -2.78 -7.35
C ASN A 153 16.01 -3.37 -8.33
N GLY A 154 15.19 -2.50 -8.96
CA GLY A 154 14.27 -2.95 -10.02
C GLY A 154 14.98 -3.55 -11.23
N VAL A 155 16.08 -2.94 -11.68
CA VAL A 155 16.92 -3.45 -12.77
C VAL A 155 17.51 -4.81 -12.40
N ASP A 156 18.04 -4.95 -11.18
CA ASP A 156 18.65 -6.20 -10.73
C ASP A 156 17.62 -7.34 -10.59
N ILE A 157 16.43 -7.04 -10.13
CA ILE A 157 15.31 -7.99 -10.14
C ILE A 157 14.96 -8.41 -11.56
N CYS A 158 14.85 -7.45 -12.51
CA CYS A 158 14.55 -7.74 -13.91
C CYS A 158 15.58 -8.67 -14.56
N LYS A 159 16.87 -8.57 -14.20
CA LYS A 159 17.94 -9.47 -14.71
C LYS A 159 17.64 -10.94 -14.41
N SER A 160 16.88 -11.26 -13.37
CA SER A 160 16.50 -12.63 -13.04
C SER A 160 15.50 -13.25 -14.03
N PHE A 161 14.83 -12.45 -14.84
CA PHE A 161 13.81 -12.87 -15.80
C PHE A 161 14.25 -12.77 -17.25
N ILE A 162 15.39 -12.12 -17.52
CA ILE A 162 15.89 -11.81 -18.87
C ILE A 162 17.14 -12.65 -19.14
N ARG A 163 17.13 -13.42 -20.22
CA ARG A 163 18.27 -14.28 -20.61
C ARG A 163 19.35 -13.51 -21.38
N GLU A 164 18.94 -12.48 -22.12
CA GLU A 164 19.82 -11.68 -22.96
C GLU A 164 19.78 -10.22 -22.53
N ALA A 165 20.92 -9.54 -22.61
CA ALA A 165 20.98 -8.12 -22.26
C ALA A 165 20.02 -7.28 -23.12
N GLN A 166 19.16 -6.51 -22.48
CA GLN A 166 18.20 -5.63 -23.12
C GLN A 166 18.37 -4.20 -22.57
N PRO A 167 18.23 -3.15 -23.39
CA PRO A 167 18.16 -1.79 -22.91
C PRO A 167 16.89 -1.61 -22.08
N HIS A 168 16.99 -1.08 -20.85
CA HIS A 168 15.84 -0.89 -19.98
C HIS A 168 15.18 0.49 -20.13
N CYS A 169 15.93 1.48 -20.61
CA CYS A 169 15.38 2.79 -20.94
C CYS A 169 16.24 3.50 -22.00
N VAL A 170 15.62 4.43 -22.71
CA VAL A 170 16.29 5.39 -23.58
C VAL A 170 15.85 6.78 -23.14
N SER A 171 16.81 7.65 -22.75
CA SER A 171 16.52 9.05 -22.48
C SER A 171 16.92 9.93 -23.64
N LYS A 172 16.04 10.87 -24.01
CA LYS A 172 16.34 11.97 -24.93
C LYS A 172 16.39 13.26 -24.11
N SER A 173 17.50 13.98 -24.19
CA SER A 173 17.55 15.38 -23.78
C SER A 173 17.21 16.26 -24.99
N TYR A 174 16.33 17.24 -24.79
CA TYR A 174 15.97 18.27 -25.79
C TYR A 174 16.65 19.57 -25.43
#